data_e8c1a6987c64d66ef8bd6c75ba51dbaa
#
_entry.id   e8c1a6987c64d66ef8bd6c75ba51dbaa
#
_cell.length_a   1.000
_cell.length_b   1.000
_cell.length_c   1.000
_cell.angle_alpha   90.00
_cell.angle_beta   90.00
_cell.angle_gamma   90.00
#
_symmetry.space_group_name_H-M   'P 1'
#
loop_
_entity.id
_entity.type
_entity.pdbx_description
1 polymer ?
#
loop_
_entity_poly.entity_id
_entity_poly.type
_entity_poly.pdbx_seq_one_letter_code
_entity_poly.pdbx_strand_id
1 'polypeptide(L)'
;MGVFTNLFQDEIDFIEKKYKIKILEIKNIDNGILNSNFYIKTKNKKYILRIYEANRTIDEEKQELILLDRIVDFIPVSIAIKNIDNEYISIFNNKKFALFEYIDGNSITKIDTHIIREIAIYLGKLHSFTKDISFEKYNRKTRIDLDFYYNEIKKSEIDFKFKNELLNSADKINGFDFSILPSGVIHGDIFPDNVLLDDYNNIKVIFDFNESYYAPFIFDIAIVINFWIKINGFDFFTENNLIRDFLNYYSKYRKITKEELKSLDIACKKMALTFIFLRIYKEKIDNSYQKAISIQEKSYLDLIKLIKNK
;
A
#
# COMPACT_ATOMS: atom_id res chain seq x y z
N MET A 1 -7.53 -5.16 13.67
CA MET A 1 -7.44 -6.63 13.60
C MET A 1 -7.14 -7.04 12.17
N GLY A 2 -5.99 -7.67 11.93
CA GLY A 2 -5.60 -8.17 10.62
C GLY A 2 -5.74 -9.68 10.47
N VAL A 3 -6.60 -10.33 11.25
CA VAL A 3 -6.87 -11.76 11.13
C VAL A 3 -8.37 -11.97 11.00
N PHE A 4 -8.81 -12.24 9.78
CA PHE A 4 -10.20 -12.58 9.47
C PHE A 4 -10.41 -14.10 9.54
N THR A 5 -9.35 -14.86 9.29
CA THR A 5 -9.36 -16.32 9.19
C THR A 5 -8.43 -16.92 10.23
N ASN A 6 -8.94 -17.90 10.98
CA ASN A 6 -8.11 -18.74 11.86
C ASN A 6 -7.48 -19.88 11.07
N LEU A 7 -6.30 -20.33 11.51
CA LEU A 7 -5.64 -21.52 11.00
C LEU A 7 -5.98 -22.72 11.86
N PHE A 8 -6.39 -23.82 11.23
CA PHE A 8 -6.63 -25.10 11.85
C PHE A 8 -5.44 -26.06 11.65
N GLN A 9 -5.39 -27.15 12.39
CA GLN A 9 -4.25 -28.06 12.36
C GLN A 9 -4.01 -28.69 10.98
N ASP A 10 -5.05 -29.04 10.25
CA ASP A 10 -4.96 -29.59 8.89
C ASP A 10 -4.35 -28.59 7.88
N GLU A 11 -4.60 -27.29 8.06
CA GLU A 11 -4.02 -26.25 7.26
C GLU A 11 -2.53 -26.03 7.61
N ILE A 12 -2.19 -26.13 8.90
CA ILE A 12 -0.78 -26.08 9.35
C ILE A 12 -0.01 -27.27 8.76
N ASP A 13 -0.55 -28.47 8.84
CA ASP A 13 0.06 -29.68 8.28
C ASP A 13 0.22 -29.58 6.75
N PHE A 14 -0.77 -29.00 6.07
CA PHE A 14 -0.68 -28.71 4.63
C PHE A 14 0.46 -27.75 4.31
N ILE A 15 0.59 -26.64 5.06
CA ILE A 15 1.63 -25.64 4.87
C ILE A 15 3.02 -26.27 5.10
N GLU A 16 3.20 -27.02 6.19
CA GLU A 16 4.44 -27.72 6.48
C GLU A 16 4.89 -28.63 5.32
N LYS A 17 3.96 -29.43 4.81
CA LYS A 17 4.20 -30.31 3.67
C LYS A 17 4.51 -29.52 2.38
N LYS A 18 3.71 -28.48 2.12
CA LYS A 18 3.76 -27.73 0.86
C LYS A 18 5.03 -26.90 0.71
N TYR A 19 5.58 -26.41 1.84
CA TYR A 19 6.81 -25.59 1.85
C TYR A 19 8.03 -26.37 2.42
N LYS A 20 7.89 -27.66 2.77
CA LYS A 20 8.94 -28.48 3.38
C LYS A 20 9.55 -27.82 4.62
N ILE A 21 8.73 -27.27 5.48
CA ILE A 21 9.13 -26.63 6.75
C ILE A 21 8.49 -27.38 7.92
N LYS A 22 9.10 -27.25 9.12
CA LYS A 22 8.48 -27.68 10.38
C LYS A 22 8.24 -26.46 11.25
N ILE A 23 6.96 -26.19 11.52
CA ILE A 23 6.50 -25.03 12.28
C ILE A 23 6.68 -25.35 13.77
N LEU A 24 7.40 -24.47 14.49
CA LEU A 24 7.58 -24.55 15.94
C LEU A 24 6.68 -23.56 16.67
N GLU A 25 6.36 -22.44 16.02
CA GLU A 25 5.55 -21.38 16.60
C GLU A 25 4.78 -20.67 15.48
N ILE A 26 3.52 -20.36 15.74
CA ILE A 26 2.67 -19.54 14.87
C ILE A 26 1.96 -18.49 15.71
N LYS A 27 1.98 -17.24 15.25
CA LYS A 27 1.32 -16.12 15.93
C LYS A 27 0.59 -15.26 14.92
N ASN A 28 -0.58 -14.79 15.28
CA ASN A 28 -1.31 -13.79 14.51
C ASN A 28 -0.50 -12.48 14.46
N ILE A 29 -0.51 -11.82 13.30
CA ILE A 29 -0.04 -10.45 13.16
C ILE A 29 -1.28 -9.57 13.05
N ASP A 30 -1.53 -8.81 14.11
CA ASP A 30 -2.72 -7.95 14.20
C ASP A 30 -2.63 -6.68 13.34
N ASN A 31 -1.47 -6.44 12.73
CA ASN A 31 -1.21 -5.33 11.81
C ASN A 31 -1.54 -5.78 10.37
N GLY A 32 -2.64 -5.32 9.83
CA GLY A 32 -3.08 -5.60 8.47
C GLY A 32 -4.59 -5.51 8.37
N ILE A 33 -5.07 -4.80 7.33
CA ILE A 33 -6.49 -4.46 7.22
C ILE A 33 -7.19 -5.38 6.22
N LEU A 34 -6.44 -6.01 5.33
CA LEU A 34 -6.98 -6.60 4.12
C LEU A 34 -6.73 -8.10 3.96
N ASN A 35 -5.73 -8.66 4.66
CA ASN A 35 -5.37 -10.07 4.64
C ASN A 35 -5.09 -10.56 6.05
N SER A 36 -5.26 -11.86 6.29
CA SER A 36 -4.80 -12.48 7.54
C SER A 36 -3.32 -12.82 7.41
N ASN A 37 -2.50 -12.31 8.33
CA ASN A 37 -1.08 -12.54 8.35
C ASN A 37 -0.66 -13.28 9.63
N PHE A 38 0.24 -14.24 9.49
CA PHE A 38 0.77 -15.02 10.60
C PHE A 38 2.29 -15.02 10.58
N TYR A 39 2.89 -14.72 11.71
CA TYR A 39 4.29 -14.99 11.95
C TYR A 39 4.49 -16.49 12.17
N ILE A 40 5.44 -17.08 11.46
CA ILE A 40 5.82 -18.49 11.58
C ILE A 40 7.30 -18.57 11.95
N LYS A 41 7.62 -19.36 12.99
CA LYS A 41 8.98 -19.68 13.37
C LYS A 41 9.25 -21.17 13.15
N THR A 42 10.34 -21.46 12.48
CA THR A 42 10.92 -22.80 12.34
C THR A 42 12.23 -22.86 13.14
N LYS A 43 12.93 -24.01 13.09
CA LYS A 43 14.23 -24.16 13.76
C LYS A 43 15.27 -23.12 13.28
N ASN A 44 15.26 -22.79 11.98
CA ASN A 44 16.35 -22.04 11.37
C ASN A 44 15.90 -20.70 10.77
N LYS A 45 14.62 -20.52 10.48
CA LYS A 45 14.08 -19.35 9.76
C LYS A 45 12.75 -18.89 10.34
N LYS A 46 12.43 -17.64 10.04
CA LYS A 46 11.16 -17.01 10.34
C LYS A 46 10.46 -16.65 9.02
N TYR A 47 9.13 -16.68 9.02
CA TYR A 47 8.32 -16.43 7.82
C TYR A 47 7.07 -15.62 8.17
N ILE A 48 6.50 -15.00 7.15
CA ILE A 48 5.14 -14.46 7.15
C ILE A 48 4.28 -15.33 6.24
N LEU A 49 3.24 -15.93 6.79
CA LEU A 49 2.19 -16.57 6.03
C LEU A 49 1.07 -15.57 5.81
N ARG A 50 0.74 -15.29 4.55
CA ARG A 50 -0.40 -14.46 4.16
C ARG A 50 -1.52 -15.35 3.68
N ILE A 51 -2.73 -15.11 4.20
CA ILE A 51 -3.98 -15.65 3.66
C ILE A 51 -4.68 -14.52 2.93
N TYR A 52 -4.95 -14.71 1.64
CA TYR A 52 -5.66 -13.71 0.84
C TYR A 52 -7.16 -13.79 1.12
N GLU A 53 -7.70 -12.72 1.68
CA GLU A 53 -9.13 -12.61 2.03
C GLU A 53 -9.96 -11.95 0.91
N ALA A 54 -9.30 -11.28 -0.02
CA ALA A 54 -9.96 -10.61 -1.12
C ALA A 54 -10.55 -11.60 -2.12
N ASN A 55 -11.69 -11.21 -2.70
CA ASN A 55 -12.29 -11.93 -3.81
C ASN A 55 -11.59 -11.58 -5.15
N ARG A 56 -10.27 -11.80 -5.20
CA ARG A 56 -9.47 -11.73 -6.43
C ARG A 56 -9.17 -13.14 -6.93
N THR A 57 -9.02 -13.28 -8.24
CA THR A 57 -8.57 -14.54 -8.83
C THR A 57 -7.13 -14.86 -8.42
N ILE A 58 -6.73 -16.12 -8.59
CA ILE A 58 -5.35 -16.54 -8.34
C ILE A 58 -4.39 -15.78 -9.25
N ASP A 59 -4.77 -15.55 -10.51
CA ASP A 59 -3.95 -14.86 -11.48
C ASP A 59 -3.75 -13.38 -11.13
N GLU A 60 -4.79 -12.72 -10.61
CA GLU A 60 -4.66 -11.36 -10.08
C GLU A 60 -3.70 -11.31 -8.87
N GLU A 61 -3.78 -12.27 -7.93
CA GLU A 61 -2.84 -12.28 -6.79
C GLU A 61 -1.42 -12.65 -7.25
N LYS A 62 -1.25 -13.54 -8.22
CA LYS A 62 0.08 -13.87 -8.79
C LYS A 62 0.76 -12.68 -9.46
N GLN A 63 0.02 -11.72 -10.02
CA GLN A 63 0.61 -10.53 -10.68
C GLN A 63 1.49 -9.73 -9.71
N GLU A 64 1.03 -9.50 -8.45
CA GLU A 64 1.85 -8.88 -7.41
C GLU A 64 3.14 -9.67 -7.17
N LEU A 65 3.03 -10.97 -6.95
CA LEU A 65 4.16 -11.82 -6.56
C LEU A 65 5.20 -11.93 -7.68
N ILE A 66 4.75 -11.99 -8.94
CA ILE A 66 5.62 -11.97 -10.11
C ILE A 66 6.31 -10.60 -10.25
N LEU A 67 5.62 -9.50 -9.97
CA LEU A 67 6.23 -8.16 -9.98
C LEU A 67 7.35 -8.10 -8.95
N LEU A 68 7.09 -8.51 -7.71
CA LEU A 68 8.08 -8.50 -6.62
C LEU A 68 9.33 -9.32 -6.98
N ASP A 69 9.15 -10.50 -7.55
CA ASP A 69 10.27 -11.35 -7.99
C ASP A 69 11.13 -10.69 -9.08
N ARG A 70 10.54 -9.81 -9.90
CA ARG A 70 11.27 -9.09 -10.96
C ARG A 70 11.99 -7.83 -10.50
N ILE A 71 11.56 -7.25 -9.38
CA ILE A 71 12.12 -5.97 -8.91
C ILE A 71 13.08 -6.13 -7.72
N VAL A 72 13.18 -7.32 -7.13
CA VAL A 72 13.96 -7.55 -5.90
C VAL A 72 15.44 -7.20 -6.02
N ASP A 73 16.02 -7.34 -7.20
CA ASP A 73 17.46 -7.06 -7.41
C ASP A 73 17.80 -5.56 -7.35
N PHE A 74 16.81 -4.67 -7.44
CA PHE A 74 17.06 -3.21 -7.47
C PHE A 74 16.15 -2.39 -6.56
N ILE A 75 15.12 -3.03 -5.96
CA ILE A 75 14.27 -2.45 -4.93
C ILE A 75 14.20 -3.45 -3.77
N PRO A 76 14.44 -3.02 -2.52
CA PRO A 76 14.38 -3.92 -1.37
C PRO A 76 12.91 -4.28 -1.07
N VAL A 77 12.45 -5.37 -1.62
CA VAL A 77 11.08 -5.89 -1.42
C VAL A 77 11.10 -7.29 -0.83
N SER A 78 10.01 -7.67 -0.16
CA SER A 78 9.81 -9.03 0.33
C SER A 78 9.17 -9.87 -0.78
N ILE A 79 9.83 -10.98 -1.16
CA ILE A 79 9.34 -11.90 -2.19
C ILE A 79 8.65 -13.11 -1.57
N ALA A 80 7.68 -13.66 -2.30
CA ALA A 80 7.04 -14.90 -1.91
C ALA A 80 7.93 -16.11 -2.19
N ILE A 81 7.95 -17.06 -1.27
CA ILE A 81 8.66 -18.32 -1.39
C ILE A 81 7.80 -19.29 -2.21
N LYS A 82 8.35 -19.81 -3.30
CA LYS A 82 7.67 -20.82 -4.10
C LYS A 82 7.55 -22.14 -3.33
N ASN A 83 6.39 -22.75 -3.44
CA ASN A 83 6.13 -24.05 -2.85
C ASN A 83 6.80 -25.19 -3.62
N ILE A 84 6.61 -26.45 -3.21
CA ILE A 84 7.22 -27.65 -3.84
C ILE A 84 6.81 -27.87 -5.29
N ASP A 85 5.71 -27.24 -5.75
CA ASP A 85 5.24 -27.29 -7.14
C ASP A 85 5.74 -26.12 -7.95
N ASN A 86 6.68 -25.33 -7.41
CA ASN A 86 7.22 -24.09 -8.00
C ASN A 86 6.17 -22.98 -8.21
N GLU A 87 5.08 -22.98 -7.40
CA GLU A 87 4.02 -21.98 -7.41
C GLU A 87 4.15 -21.00 -6.25
N TYR A 88 3.81 -19.72 -6.47
CA TYR A 88 3.81 -18.70 -5.41
C TYR A 88 2.64 -18.86 -4.44
N ILE A 89 1.49 -19.34 -4.93
CA ILE A 89 0.25 -19.46 -4.17
C ILE A 89 -0.10 -20.94 -4.00
N SER A 90 -0.41 -21.32 -2.78
CA SER A 90 -0.98 -22.63 -2.42
C SER A 90 -2.44 -22.46 -2.09
N ILE A 91 -3.27 -23.49 -2.40
CA ILE A 91 -4.71 -23.49 -2.12
C ILE A 91 -5.05 -24.72 -1.29
N PHE A 92 -5.75 -24.50 -0.20
CA PHE A 92 -6.30 -25.55 0.65
C PHE A 92 -7.54 -25.04 1.38
N ASN A 93 -8.58 -25.84 1.47
CA ASN A 93 -9.86 -25.49 2.11
C ASN A 93 -10.42 -24.14 1.60
N ASN A 94 -10.36 -23.89 0.30
CA ASN A 94 -10.76 -22.63 -0.35
C ASN A 94 -9.98 -21.37 0.10
N LYS A 95 -8.91 -21.53 0.87
CA LYS A 95 -8.01 -20.43 1.26
C LYS A 95 -6.81 -20.40 0.33
N LYS A 96 -6.40 -19.20 -0.03
CA LYS A 96 -5.20 -18.93 -0.83
C LYS A 96 -4.08 -18.50 0.12
N PHE A 97 -2.93 -19.19 0.07
CA PHE A 97 -1.78 -18.96 0.94
C PHE A 97 -0.56 -18.54 0.14
N ALA A 98 0.19 -17.57 0.63
CA ALA A 98 1.55 -17.29 0.19
C ALA A 98 2.47 -17.18 1.41
N LEU A 99 3.68 -17.72 1.28
CA LEU A 99 4.71 -17.67 2.33
C LEU A 99 5.80 -16.68 1.91
N PHE A 100 6.15 -15.76 2.80
CA PHE A 100 7.21 -14.78 2.61
C PHE A 100 8.32 -15.00 3.65
N GLU A 101 9.55 -14.65 3.31
CA GLU A 101 10.60 -14.58 4.32
C GLU A 101 10.32 -13.41 5.28
N TYR A 102 10.45 -13.67 6.59
CA TYR A 102 10.34 -12.62 7.60
C TYR A 102 11.57 -11.74 7.55
N ILE A 103 11.36 -10.45 7.36
CA ILE A 103 12.43 -9.45 7.38
C ILE A 103 12.33 -8.68 8.70
N ASP A 104 13.35 -8.82 9.54
CA ASP A 104 13.47 -8.05 10.77
C ASP A 104 13.89 -6.61 10.45
N GLY A 105 13.29 -5.63 11.11
CA GLY A 105 13.60 -4.22 10.87
C GLY A 105 12.81 -3.29 11.80
N ASN A 106 13.16 -2.02 11.76
CA ASN A 106 12.59 -0.98 12.61
C ASN A 106 11.53 -0.18 11.85
N SER A 107 10.39 0.08 12.48
CA SER A 107 9.39 1.00 11.90
C SER A 107 9.92 2.43 11.86
N ILE A 108 9.48 3.20 10.87
CA ILE A 108 9.81 4.62 10.75
C ILE A 108 9.14 5.39 11.90
N THR A 109 9.93 5.98 12.78
CA THR A 109 9.45 6.81 13.89
C THR A 109 9.57 8.30 13.60
N LYS A 110 10.46 8.69 12.67
CA LYS A 110 10.71 10.07 12.29
C LYS A 110 11.01 10.14 10.80
N ILE A 111 10.39 11.08 10.12
CA ILE A 111 10.67 11.39 8.72
C ILE A 111 11.77 12.46 8.67
N ASP A 112 12.84 12.17 7.92
CA ASP A 112 13.93 13.09 7.67
C ASP A 112 14.31 13.11 6.17
N THR A 113 15.27 13.94 5.82
CA THR A 113 15.74 14.11 4.44
C THR A 113 16.35 12.83 3.86
N HIS A 114 17.03 12.02 4.70
CA HIS A 114 17.65 10.78 4.24
C HIS A 114 16.59 9.78 3.79
N ILE A 115 15.60 9.51 4.63
CA ILE A 115 14.50 8.57 4.33
C ILE A 115 13.69 9.05 3.12
N ILE A 116 13.42 10.37 3.02
CA ILE A 116 12.72 10.95 1.85
C ILE A 116 13.50 10.74 0.55
N ARG A 117 14.82 10.84 0.58
CA ARG A 117 15.66 10.57 -0.60
C ARG A 117 15.67 9.10 -0.99
N GLU A 118 15.73 8.21 -0.02
CA GLU A 118 15.70 6.77 -0.27
C GLU A 118 14.38 6.33 -0.89
N ILE A 119 13.24 6.71 -0.29
CA ILE A 119 11.94 6.34 -0.86
C ILE A 119 11.73 6.94 -2.26
N ALA A 120 12.24 8.15 -2.51
CA ALA A 120 12.22 8.76 -3.85
C ALA A 120 13.00 7.94 -4.87
N ILE A 121 14.19 7.44 -4.50
CA ILE A 121 15.03 6.59 -5.35
C ILE A 121 14.30 5.29 -5.69
N TYR A 122 13.79 4.58 -4.66
CA TYR A 122 13.14 3.29 -4.88
C TYR A 122 11.83 3.43 -5.66
N LEU A 123 11.04 4.46 -5.39
CA LEU A 123 9.82 4.72 -6.14
C LEU A 123 10.12 5.12 -7.60
N GLY A 124 11.15 5.93 -7.83
CA GLY A 124 11.62 6.28 -9.17
C GLY A 124 12.09 5.05 -9.96
N LYS A 125 12.80 4.11 -9.31
CA LYS A 125 13.21 2.82 -9.90
C LYS A 125 11.99 1.95 -10.24
N LEU A 126 11.03 1.81 -9.30
CA LEU A 126 9.79 1.07 -9.52
C LEU A 126 9.06 1.58 -10.77
N HIS A 127 8.79 2.85 -10.82
CA HIS A 127 8.05 3.47 -11.92
C HIS A 127 8.84 3.46 -13.24
N SER A 128 10.17 3.55 -13.18
CA SER A 128 11.00 3.37 -14.39
C SER A 128 10.92 1.95 -14.94
N PHE A 129 10.85 0.95 -14.08
CA PHE A 129 10.70 -0.45 -14.48
C PHE A 129 9.29 -0.73 -15.01
N THR A 130 8.26 -0.21 -14.34
CA THR A 130 6.87 -0.56 -14.63
C THR A 130 6.24 0.25 -15.77
N LYS A 131 6.88 1.32 -16.26
CA LYS A 131 6.37 2.16 -17.37
C LYS A 131 6.10 1.38 -18.67
N ASP A 132 6.80 0.27 -18.87
CA ASP A 132 6.68 -0.57 -20.06
C ASP A 132 5.74 -1.79 -19.83
N ILE A 133 5.11 -1.88 -18.66
CA ILE A 133 4.09 -2.88 -18.35
C ILE A 133 2.74 -2.30 -18.75
N SER A 134 2.04 -2.95 -19.70
CA SER A 134 0.71 -2.50 -20.12
C SER A 134 -0.39 -2.95 -19.15
N PHE A 135 -1.54 -2.27 -19.19
CA PHE A 135 -2.70 -2.62 -18.39
C PHE A 135 -3.15 -4.08 -18.61
N GLU A 136 -3.09 -4.60 -19.84
CA GLU A 136 -3.48 -5.98 -20.15
C GLU A 136 -2.57 -7.01 -19.45
N LYS A 137 -1.31 -6.64 -19.17
CA LYS A 137 -0.35 -7.48 -18.46
C LYS A 137 -0.45 -7.35 -16.96
N TYR A 138 -1.02 -6.26 -16.47
CA TYR A 138 -1.22 -6.00 -15.04
C TYR A 138 -2.60 -5.36 -14.84
N ASN A 139 -3.64 -6.19 -14.89
CA ASN A 139 -5.04 -5.76 -14.83
C ASN A 139 -5.65 -5.87 -13.43
N ARG A 140 -4.82 -6.09 -12.43
CA ARG A 140 -5.20 -6.14 -11.02
C ARG A 140 -5.85 -4.82 -10.60
N LYS A 141 -6.99 -4.91 -9.93
CA LYS A 141 -7.72 -3.74 -9.44
C LYS A 141 -7.37 -3.43 -7.99
N THR A 142 -7.19 -2.16 -7.69
CA THR A 142 -7.11 -1.71 -6.30
C THR A 142 -8.48 -1.79 -5.63
N ARG A 143 -8.48 -1.96 -4.32
CA ARG A 143 -9.67 -1.78 -3.46
C ARG A 143 -9.73 -0.37 -2.88
N ILE A 144 -8.69 0.45 -3.12
CA ILE A 144 -8.59 1.84 -2.67
C ILE A 144 -9.02 2.73 -3.82
N ASP A 145 -10.35 2.90 -3.98
CA ASP A 145 -10.97 3.60 -5.10
C ASP A 145 -11.84 4.76 -4.62
N LEU A 146 -11.49 5.98 -5.06
CA LEU A 146 -12.22 7.20 -4.67
C LEU A 146 -13.68 7.16 -5.13
N ASP A 147 -13.93 6.72 -6.38
CA ASP A 147 -15.26 6.76 -6.98
C ASP A 147 -16.20 5.77 -6.29
N PHE A 148 -15.66 4.58 -5.91
CA PHE A 148 -16.40 3.61 -5.12
C PHE A 148 -16.84 4.21 -3.79
N TYR A 149 -15.91 4.72 -2.98
CA TYR A 149 -16.21 5.26 -1.66
C TYR A 149 -17.07 6.52 -1.73
N TYR A 150 -16.82 7.40 -2.70
CA TYR A 150 -17.64 8.58 -2.94
C TYR A 150 -19.11 8.20 -3.20
N ASN A 151 -19.35 7.22 -4.09
CA ASN A 151 -20.69 6.78 -4.43
C ASN A 151 -21.41 6.11 -3.25
N GLU A 152 -20.72 5.26 -2.50
CA GLU A 152 -21.29 4.61 -1.32
C GLU A 152 -21.64 5.63 -0.22
N ILE A 153 -20.77 6.59 0.04
CA ILE A 153 -21.00 7.65 1.01
C ILE A 153 -22.16 8.57 0.56
N LYS A 154 -22.23 8.91 -0.73
CA LYS A 154 -23.27 9.77 -1.31
C LYS A 154 -24.65 9.12 -1.23
N LYS A 155 -24.75 7.81 -1.46
CA LYS A 155 -25.99 7.02 -1.33
C LYS A 155 -26.44 6.84 0.11
N SER A 156 -25.51 6.89 1.06
CA SER A 156 -25.80 6.67 2.47
C SER A 156 -26.40 7.93 3.10
N GLU A 157 -27.30 7.72 4.11
CA GLU A 157 -27.85 8.80 4.91
C GLU A 157 -26.94 9.22 6.07
N ILE A 158 -25.71 8.67 6.15
CA ILE A 158 -24.77 8.98 7.22
C ILE A 158 -24.41 10.45 7.22
N ASP A 159 -24.33 11.02 8.41
CA ASP A 159 -23.80 12.37 8.64
C ASP A 159 -22.42 12.31 9.28
N PHE A 160 -21.56 13.24 8.89
CA PHE A 160 -20.22 13.38 9.43
C PHE A 160 -19.67 14.79 9.18
N LYS A 161 -18.69 15.18 9.99
CA LYS A 161 -18.11 16.51 9.92
C LYS A 161 -17.48 16.78 8.55
N PHE A 162 -17.79 17.93 7.96
CA PHE A 162 -17.34 18.39 6.63
C PHE A 162 -17.89 17.60 5.43
N LYS A 163 -19.00 16.86 5.57
CA LYS A 163 -19.56 16.03 4.48
C LYS A 163 -19.70 16.80 3.17
N ASN A 164 -20.39 17.93 3.18
CA ASN A 164 -20.63 18.70 1.95
C ASN A 164 -19.34 19.26 1.32
N GLU A 165 -18.39 19.72 2.15
CA GLU A 165 -17.10 20.22 1.68
C GLU A 165 -16.28 19.11 0.99
N LEU A 166 -16.29 17.91 1.57
CA LEU A 166 -15.58 16.74 1.04
C LEU A 166 -16.21 16.23 -0.24
N LEU A 167 -17.54 16.13 -0.31
CA LEU A 167 -18.25 15.73 -1.54
C LEU A 167 -18.01 16.73 -2.66
N ASN A 168 -18.15 18.04 -2.39
CA ASN A 168 -17.86 19.08 -3.39
C ASN A 168 -16.41 19.07 -3.88
N SER A 169 -15.47 18.71 -3.01
CA SER A 169 -14.05 18.58 -3.39
C SER A 169 -13.83 17.38 -4.29
N ALA A 170 -14.51 16.25 -4.02
CA ALA A 170 -14.46 15.07 -4.87
C ALA A 170 -15.09 15.32 -6.24
N ASP A 171 -16.23 16.02 -6.31
CA ASP A 171 -16.89 16.40 -7.57
C ASP A 171 -15.94 17.19 -8.50
N LYS A 172 -15.16 18.13 -7.94
CA LYS A 172 -14.16 18.90 -8.71
C LYS A 172 -13.02 18.05 -9.23
N ILE A 173 -12.60 17.04 -8.46
CA ILE A 173 -11.51 16.12 -8.84
C ILE A 173 -11.96 15.13 -9.90
N ASN A 174 -13.19 14.63 -9.80
CA ASN A 174 -13.76 13.69 -10.77
C ASN A 174 -13.91 14.30 -12.18
N GLY A 175 -13.89 15.63 -12.31
CA GLY A 175 -13.84 16.32 -13.59
C GLY A 175 -12.44 16.37 -14.23
N PHE A 176 -11.39 15.91 -13.56
CA PHE A 176 -10.03 15.93 -14.07
C PHE A 176 -9.65 14.58 -14.71
N ASP A 177 -9.21 14.64 -15.97
CA ASP A 177 -8.75 13.46 -16.69
C ASP A 177 -7.30 13.12 -16.37
N PHE A 178 -7.11 12.12 -15.51
CA PHE A 178 -5.77 11.61 -15.19
C PHE A 178 -5.24 10.60 -16.21
N SER A 179 -6.06 10.10 -17.14
CA SER A 179 -5.66 9.06 -18.10
C SER A 179 -4.59 9.51 -19.09
N ILE A 180 -4.45 10.83 -19.28
CA ILE A 180 -3.44 11.45 -20.15
C ILE A 180 -2.04 11.46 -19.54
N LEU A 181 -1.91 11.16 -18.25
CA LEU A 181 -0.63 11.18 -17.54
C LEU A 181 0.14 9.87 -17.70
N PRO A 182 1.48 9.92 -17.66
CA PRO A 182 2.30 8.74 -17.69
C PRO A 182 1.90 7.74 -16.62
N SER A 183 1.66 6.49 -17.03
CA SER A 183 1.09 5.43 -16.21
C SER A 183 1.92 4.15 -16.27
N GLY A 184 1.76 3.30 -15.29
CA GLY A 184 2.33 1.98 -15.16
C GLY A 184 1.87 1.34 -13.86
N VAL A 185 2.55 0.29 -13.41
CA VAL A 185 2.20 -0.31 -12.12
C VAL A 185 2.77 0.53 -11.00
N ILE A 186 1.90 0.99 -10.12
CA ILE A 186 2.22 1.73 -8.91
C ILE A 186 2.07 0.85 -7.66
N HIS A 187 2.66 1.27 -6.54
CA HIS A 187 2.46 0.61 -5.25
C HIS A 187 1.01 0.76 -4.75
N GLY A 188 0.45 1.95 -4.89
CA GLY A 188 -0.93 2.29 -4.52
C GLY A 188 -1.19 2.51 -3.03
N ASP A 189 -0.27 2.06 -2.16
CA ASP A 189 -0.38 2.15 -0.70
C ASP A 189 0.98 2.41 -0.03
N ILE A 190 1.83 3.27 -0.63
CA ILE A 190 3.20 3.54 -0.19
C ILE A 190 3.23 4.47 1.04
N PHE A 191 2.75 3.97 2.18
CA PHE A 191 2.81 4.65 3.47
C PHE A 191 4.10 4.35 4.23
N PRO A 192 4.49 5.20 5.22
CA PRO A 192 5.62 4.91 6.09
C PRO A 192 5.51 3.56 6.81
N ASP A 193 4.29 3.15 7.15
CA ASP A 193 4.02 1.89 7.86
C ASP A 193 4.30 0.64 6.99
N ASN A 194 4.41 0.81 5.66
CA ASN A 194 4.78 -0.24 4.69
C ASN A 194 6.28 -0.27 4.37
N VAL A 195 7.11 0.31 5.26
CA VAL A 195 8.57 0.35 5.13
C VAL A 195 9.22 0.02 6.46
N LEU A 196 10.25 -0.86 6.43
CA LEU A 196 11.13 -1.08 7.58
C LEU A 196 12.53 -0.58 7.28
N LEU A 197 13.18 -0.10 8.33
CA LEU A 197 14.55 0.40 8.31
C LEU A 197 15.52 -0.62 8.90
N ASP A 198 16.77 -0.56 8.49
CA ASP A 198 17.88 -1.21 9.15
C ASP A 198 18.34 -0.40 10.39
N ASP A 199 19.37 -0.92 11.09
CA ASP A 199 19.92 -0.26 12.27
C ASP A 199 20.68 1.05 11.95
N TYR A 200 20.94 1.32 10.67
CA TYR A 200 21.59 2.54 10.18
C TYR A 200 20.60 3.55 9.61
N ASN A 201 19.30 3.30 9.78
CA ASN A 201 18.22 4.14 9.30
C ASN A 201 18.08 4.19 7.76
N ASN A 202 18.56 3.15 7.05
CA ASN A 202 18.31 2.98 5.62
C ASN A 202 17.06 2.11 5.41
N ILE A 203 16.37 2.29 4.29
CA ILE A 203 15.23 1.45 3.91
C ILE A 203 15.72 0.02 3.65
N LYS A 204 15.32 -0.90 4.53
CA LYS A 204 15.65 -2.32 4.47
C LYS A 204 14.67 -3.11 3.62
N VAL A 205 13.38 -2.75 3.66
CA VAL A 205 12.34 -3.38 2.87
C VAL A 205 11.15 -2.46 2.68
N ILE A 206 10.58 -2.51 1.49
CA ILE A 206 9.26 -1.97 1.12
C ILE A 206 8.35 -3.17 0.91
N PHE A 207 7.23 -3.23 1.60
CA PHE A 207 6.31 -4.37 1.56
C PHE A 207 4.87 -3.92 1.34
N ASP A 208 3.96 -4.88 1.29
CA ASP A 208 2.52 -4.70 1.08
C ASP A 208 2.13 -4.06 -0.26
N PHE A 209 2.58 -4.69 -1.34
CA PHE A 209 2.15 -4.37 -2.71
C PHE A 209 0.73 -4.87 -3.03
N ASN A 210 -0.03 -5.26 -2.01
CA ASN A 210 -1.35 -5.86 -2.22
C ASN A 210 -2.36 -4.92 -2.90
N GLU A 211 -2.17 -3.62 -2.80
CA GLU A 211 -2.96 -2.61 -3.50
C GLU A 211 -2.30 -2.08 -4.78
N SER A 212 -1.19 -2.70 -5.22
CA SER A 212 -0.55 -2.32 -6.49
C SER A 212 -1.49 -2.56 -7.68
N TYR A 213 -1.52 -1.60 -8.60
CA TYR A 213 -2.37 -1.60 -9.78
C TYR A 213 -1.79 -0.71 -10.88
N TYR A 214 -2.34 -0.82 -12.08
CA TYR A 214 -1.95 0.04 -13.20
C TYR A 214 -2.64 1.41 -13.08
N ALA A 215 -1.86 2.48 -12.92
CA ALA A 215 -2.36 3.83 -12.73
C ALA A 215 -1.31 4.90 -13.07
N PRO A 216 -1.70 6.19 -13.12
CA PRO A 216 -0.77 7.29 -13.24
C PRO A 216 0.25 7.30 -12.08
N PHE A 217 1.54 7.39 -12.43
CA PHE A 217 2.63 7.37 -11.46
C PHE A 217 2.55 8.50 -10.42
N ILE A 218 1.89 9.59 -10.79
CA ILE A 218 1.72 10.75 -9.91
C ILE A 218 0.91 10.42 -8.64
N PHE A 219 0.15 9.32 -8.62
CA PHE A 219 -0.62 8.92 -7.45
C PHE A 219 0.28 8.45 -6.30
N ASP A 220 1.31 7.63 -6.59
CA ASP A 220 2.29 7.26 -5.56
C ASP A 220 3.12 8.47 -5.11
N ILE A 221 3.49 9.37 -6.04
CA ILE A 221 4.16 10.64 -5.70
C ILE A 221 3.29 11.45 -4.74
N ALA A 222 1.99 11.54 -5.01
CA ALA A 222 1.02 12.25 -4.17
C ALA A 222 0.86 11.58 -2.79
N ILE A 223 0.87 10.25 -2.70
CA ILE A 223 0.85 9.53 -1.43
C ILE A 223 2.07 9.89 -0.60
N VAL A 224 3.28 9.87 -1.17
CA VAL A 224 4.48 10.25 -0.44
C VAL A 224 4.42 11.72 0.02
N ILE A 225 4.06 12.65 -0.85
CA ILE A 225 3.95 14.07 -0.47
C ILE A 225 2.95 14.27 0.67
N ASN A 226 1.79 13.64 0.59
CA ASN A 226 0.75 13.79 1.61
C ASN A 226 1.11 13.12 2.93
N PHE A 227 1.51 11.85 2.89
CA PHE A 227 1.54 10.99 4.08
C PHE A 227 2.94 10.80 4.67
N TRP A 228 4.00 11.15 3.93
CA TRP A 228 5.35 11.20 4.48
C TRP A 228 5.78 12.62 4.83
N ILE A 229 5.26 13.65 4.13
CA ILE A 229 5.73 15.03 4.33
C ILE A 229 4.64 15.89 4.96
N LYS A 230 3.56 16.20 4.26
CA LYS A 230 2.54 17.18 4.71
C LYS A 230 1.84 16.78 6.02
N ILE A 231 1.58 15.48 6.22
CA ILE A 231 0.88 15.00 7.42
C ILE A 231 1.69 15.22 8.71
N ASN A 232 3.02 15.37 8.63
CA ASN A 232 3.87 15.53 9.80
C ASN A 232 3.91 16.96 10.36
N GLY A 233 3.31 17.94 9.65
CA GLY A 233 3.18 19.30 10.15
C GLY A 233 4.50 20.06 10.25
N PHE A 234 5.43 19.79 9.35
CA PHE A 234 6.65 20.58 9.20
C PHE A 234 6.32 22.05 8.94
N ASP A 235 7.24 22.95 9.29
CA ASP A 235 7.16 24.33 8.84
C ASP A 235 7.23 24.43 7.31
N PHE A 236 6.74 25.53 6.77
CA PHE A 236 6.62 25.76 5.32
C PHE A 236 7.95 25.57 4.57
N PHE A 237 9.06 26.02 5.13
CA PHE A 237 10.37 25.92 4.49
C PHE A 237 10.87 24.47 4.46
N THR A 238 10.76 23.76 5.56
CA THR A 238 11.13 22.35 5.70
C THR A 238 10.26 21.48 4.78
N GLU A 239 8.94 21.69 4.77
CA GLU A 239 8.00 20.95 3.92
C GLU A 239 8.38 21.10 2.43
N ASN A 240 8.59 22.34 1.95
CA ASN A 240 8.95 22.57 0.55
C ASN A 240 10.34 22.00 0.18
N ASN A 241 11.30 22.04 1.08
CA ASN A 241 12.62 21.43 0.86
C ASN A 241 12.53 19.91 0.73
N LEU A 242 11.75 19.25 1.57
CA LEU A 242 11.54 17.81 1.51
C LEU A 242 10.82 17.40 0.21
N ILE A 243 9.78 18.14 -0.19
CA ILE A 243 9.09 17.90 -1.48
C ILE A 243 10.05 18.07 -2.65
N ARG A 244 10.83 19.14 -2.67
CA ARG A 244 11.81 19.39 -3.73
C ARG A 244 12.87 18.29 -3.79
N ASP A 245 13.40 17.87 -2.65
CA ASP A 245 14.38 16.79 -2.56
C ASP A 245 13.78 15.47 -3.07
N PHE A 246 12.57 15.13 -2.65
CA PHE A 246 11.85 13.96 -3.15
C PHE A 246 11.74 13.97 -4.68
N LEU A 247 11.21 15.03 -5.26
CA LEU A 247 11.03 15.15 -6.71
C LEU A 247 12.36 15.10 -7.47
N ASN A 248 13.42 15.70 -6.93
CA ASN A 248 14.75 15.69 -7.53
C ASN A 248 15.38 14.29 -7.53
N TYR A 249 15.31 13.56 -6.41
CA TYR A 249 15.87 12.21 -6.29
C TYR A 249 15.08 11.19 -7.09
N TYR A 250 13.76 11.29 -7.10
CA TYR A 250 12.88 10.50 -7.95
C TYR A 250 13.21 10.69 -9.43
N SER A 251 13.39 11.95 -9.86
CA SER A 251 13.65 12.32 -11.27
C SER A 251 14.97 11.79 -11.81
N LYS A 252 15.91 11.34 -10.95
CA LYS A 252 17.15 10.66 -11.38
C LYS A 252 16.88 9.31 -12.04
N TYR A 253 15.74 8.67 -11.74
CA TYR A 253 15.39 7.35 -12.26
C TYR A 253 14.22 7.39 -13.24
N ARG A 254 13.24 8.26 -13.00
CA ARG A 254 12.12 8.49 -13.87
C ARG A 254 11.83 9.99 -13.97
N LYS A 255 11.97 10.53 -15.18
CA LYS A 255 11.68 11.95 -15.43
C LYS A 255 10.19 12.25 -15.20
N ILE A 256 9.90 13.26 -14.39
CA ILE A 256 8.54 13.79 -14.19
C ILE A 256 8.24 14.75 -15.35
N THR A 257 7.10 14.60 -16.02
CA THR A 257 6.70 15.47 -17.13
C THR A 257 6.17 16.82 -16.63
N LYS A 258 6.08 17.79 -17.53
CA LYS A 258 5.48 19.09 -17.19
C LYS A 258 4.01 18.96 -16.83
N GLU A 259 3.31 18.05 -17.49
CA GLU A 259 1.90 17.74 -17.26
C GLU A 259 1.69 17.13 -15.87
N GLU A 260 2.56 16.20 -15.46
CA GLU A 260 2.54 15.65 -14.10
C GLU A 260 2.79 16.74 -13.05
N LEU A 261 3.77 17.62 -13.26
CA LEU A 261 4.04 18.72 -12.31
C LEU A 261 2.86 19.69 -12.18
N LYS A 262 2.19 20.02 -13.29
CA LYS A 262 0.98 20.86 -13.27
C LYS A 262 -0.19 20.17 -12.56
N SER A 263 -0.24 18.84 -12.61
CA SER A 263 -1.32 18.04 -12.03
C SER A 263 -1.04 17.60 -10.58
N LEU A 264 0.12 17.96 -10.02
CA LEU A 264 0.58 17.43 -8.73
C LEU A 264 -0.35 17.83 -7.58
N ASP A 265 -0.82 19.08 -7.54
CA ASP A 265 -1.72 19.54 -6.47
C ASP A 265 -3.08 18.80 -6.51
N ILE A 266 -3.65 18.64 -7.70
CA ILE A 266 -4.92 17.91 -7.85
C ILE A 266 -4.75 16.42 -7.57
N ALA A 267 -3.61 15.81 -7.91
CA ALA A 267 -3.29 14.45 -7.56
C ALA A 267 -3.14 14.26 -6.04
N CYS A 268 -2.48 15.20 -5.35
CA CYS A 268 -2.39 15.21 -3.90
C CYS A 268 -3.79 15.28 -3.25
N LYS A 269 -4.67 16.15 -3.76
CA LYS A 269 -6.06 16.25 -3.29
C LYS A 269 -6.84 14.97 -3.56
N LYS A 270 -6.68 14.35 -4.74
CA LYS A 270 -7.31 13.06 -5.07
C LYS A 270 -6.92 11.99 -4.08
N MET A 271 -5.62 11.79 -3.86
CA MET A 271 -5.16 10.75 -2.96
C MET A 271 -5.54 11.03 -1.49
N ALA A 272 -5.52 12.28 -1.05
CA ALA A 272 -6.01 12.65 0.27
C ALA A 272 -7.50 12.30 0.45
N LEU A 273 -8.35 12.68 -0.51
CA LEU A 273 -9.78 12.36 -0.48
C LEU A 273 -10.04 10.86 -0.57
N THR A 274 -9.29 10.11 -1.37
CA THR A 274 -9.41 8.65 -1.45
C THR A 274 -9.26 8.02 -0.06
N PHE A 275 -8.22 8.38 0.67
CA PHE A 275 -7.99 7.83 2.01
C PHE A 275 -8.92 8.42 3.08
N ILE A 276 -9.38 9.65 2.94
CA ILE A 276 -10.43 10.23 3.80
C ILE A 276 -11.73 9.43 3.65
N PHE A 277 -12.19 9.22 2.41
CA PHE A 277 -13.43 8.50 2.15
C PHE A 277 -13.34 7.01 2.49
N LEU A 278 -12.19 6.38 2.25
CA LEU A 278 -11.93 5.02 2.71
C LEU A 278 -12.17 4.90 4.23
N ARG A 279 -11.64 5.84 5.02
CA ARG A 279 -11.78 5.83 6.49
C ARG A 279 -13.22 6.09 6.92
N ILE A 280 -13.89 7.07 6.30
CA ILE A 280 -15.30 7.35 6.57
C ILE A 280 -16.16 6.12 6.26
N TYR A 281 -15.93 5.47 5.11
CA TYR A 281 -16.63 4.27 4.70
C TYR A 281 -16.44 3.14 5.73
N LYS A 282 -15.21 2.87 6.11
CA LYS A 282 -14.88 1.85 7.11
C LYS A 282 -15.45 2.15 8.49
N GLU A 283 -15.41 3.39 8.92
CA GLU A 283 -15.88 3.80 10.25
C GLU A 283 -17.42 3.83 10.34
N LYS A 284 -18.11 4.26 9.27
CA LYS A 284 -19.53 4.61 9.33
C LYS A 284 -20.46 3.66 8.57
N ILE A 285 -19.95 2.93 7.56
CA ILE A 285 -20.78 2.12 6.65
C ILE A 285 -20.44 0.63 6.77
N ASP A 286 -19.16 0.29 6.76
CA ASP A 286 -18.72 -1.10 6.81
C ASP A 286 -18.70 -1.64 8.23
N ASN A 287 -19.86 -2.20 8.66
CA ASN A 287 -20.03 -2.79 9.98
C ASN A 287 -19.09 -3.99 10.25
N SER A 288 -18.47 -4.59 9.24
CA SER A 288 -17.50 -5.67 9.42
C SER A 288 -16.24 -5.18 10.14
N TYR A 289 -16.00 -3.87 10.08
CA TYR A 289 -14.83 -3.20 10.64
C TYR A 289 -14.97 -2.71 12.08
N GLN A 290 -16.20 -2.64 12.63
CA GLN A 290 -16.43 -2.11 13.99
C GLN A 290 -15.69 -2.87 15.10
N LYS A 291 -15.22 -4.10 14.82
CA LYS A 291 -14.39 -4.89 15.75
C LYS A 291 -12.88 -4.69 15.57
N ALA A 292 -12.45 -3.97 14.53
CA ALA A 292 -11.06 -3.89 14.08
C ALA A 292 -10.40 -2.52 14.26
N ILE A 293 -11.08 -1.55 14.89
CA ILE A 293 -10.48 -0.25 15.20
C ILE A 293 -9.39 -0.46 16.26
N SER A 294 -8.21 -0.82 15.83
CA SER A 294 -7.03 -0.81 16.67
C SER A 294 -6.49 0.63 16.78
N ILE A 295 -5.85 0.88 17.87
CA ILE A 295 -5.32 2.10 18.47
C ILE A 295 -4.45 3.00 17.53
N GLN A 296 -4.22 2.63 16.28
CA GLN A 296 -3.32 3.35 15.35
C GLN A 296 -3.99 4.00 14.13
N GLU A 297 -5.29 3.84 13.92
CA GLU A 297 -5.93 4.48 12.77
C GLU A 297 -6.17 5.96 13.05
N LYS A 298 -5.37 6.81 12.42
CA LYS A 298 -5.61 8.26 12.37
C LYS A 298 -7.03 8.51 11.87
N SER A 299 -7.82 9.28 12.61
CA SER A 299 -9.17 9.66 12.19
C SER A 299 -9.14 10.31 10.81
N TYR A 300 -10.21 10.16 10.01
CA TYR A 300 -10.34 10.93 8.75
C TYR A 300 -10.18 12.45 9.01
N LEU A 301 -10.53 12.93 10.22
CA LEU A 301 -10.35 14.32 10.62
C LEU A 301 -8.88 14.77 10.61
N ASP A 302 -7.94 13.88 10.92
CA ASP A 302 -6.51 14.19 10.88
C ASP A 302 -6.03 14.43 9.45
N LEU A 303 -6.70 13.83 8.45
CA LEU A 303 -6.37 13.98 7.03
C LEU A 303 -6.97 15.24 6.39
N ILE A 304 -7.98 15.85 6.98
CA ILE A 304 -8.67 17.02 6.41
C ILE A 304 -7.71 18.18 6.12
N LYS A 305 -6.65 18.33 6.93
CA LYS A 305 -5.62 19.33 6.70
C LYS A 305 -4.91 19.21 5.35
N LEU A 306 -4.90 18.00 4.76
CA LEU A 306 -4.28 17.75 3.46
C LEU A 306 -5.08 18.33 2.27
N ILE A 307 -6.36 18.60 2.45
CA ILE A 307 -7.25 19.16 1.43
C ILE A 307 -7.63 20.64 1.67
N LYS A 308 -7.45 21.12 2.89
CA LYS A 308 -7.62 22.55 3.19
C LYS A 308 -6.39 23.30 2.67
N ASN A 309 -6.59 24.24 1.75
CA ASN A 309 -5.52 25.15 1.35
C ASN A 309 -5.03 25.90 2.61
N LYS A 310 -3.71 25.89 2.84
CA LYS A 310 -3.06 26.80 3.77
C LYS A 310 -3.16 28.21 3.27
#